data_8dc331b33d494328756fd8ae5c45c23a
#
_entry.id   8dc331b33d494328756fd8ae5c45c23a
#
_cell.length_a   1.000
_cell.length_b   1.000
_cell.length_c   1.000
_cell.angle_alpha   90.00
_cell.angle_beta   90.00
_cell.angle_gamma   90.00
#
_symmetry.space_group_name_H-M   'P 1'
#
loop_
_entity.id
_entity.type
_entity.pdbx_description
1 polymer ?
#
loop_
_entity_poly.entity_id
_entity_poly.type
_entity_poly.pdbx_seq_one_letter_code
_entity_poly.pdbx_strand_id
1 'polypeptide(L)'
;FDATPHNITSANSWCPYCCYPTLKLCDDDSCEYCHCKSLASIPKAVQHWHLKKNGELKPRDIKKGSSGEVWFKCSKCPHDFTLRSYQVSNDVWCPYCPRIRDLTEAQDDSPSKLCGERSCVYCLPFSFASHPRADQWHPTKNEGLEPHQVHRCSGKKCWFWCHKCPHDFQIKLCLSLVPEVVLDWKLLSSCPLRARQLSLR
;
A
#
# COMPACT_ATOMS: atom_id res chain seq x y z
N PHE A 1 -38.26 8.80 -12.15
CA PHE A 1 -37.99 7.93 -11.00
C PHE A 1 -39.20 7.85 -10.09
N ASP A 2 -39.34 6.72 -9.42
CA ASP A 2 -40.40 6.53 -8.45
C ASP A 2 -39.91 6.88 -7.05
N ALA A 3 -40.66 7.68 -6.33
CA ALA A 3 -40.33 8.05 -4.95
C ALA A 3 -41.57 7.82 -4.06
N THR A 4 -41.35 7.28 -2.87
CA THR A 4 -42.42 7.14 -1.89
C THR A 4 -42.63 8.48 -1.15
N PRO A 5 -43.89 8.80 -0.72
CA PRO A 5 -44.14 10.02 0.06
C PRO A 5 -43.23 10.16 1.28
N HIS A 6 -42.90 9.06 1.93
CA HIS A 6 -41.99 9.05 3.09
C HIS A 6 -40.56 9.55 2.74
N ASN A 7 -40.01 9.15 1.60
CA ASN A 7 -38.70 9.60 1.16
C ASN A 7 -38.67 11.10 0.88
N ILE A 8 -39.77 11.65 0.39
CA ILE A 8 -39.93 13.07 0.06
C ILE A 8 -40.05 13.90 1.34
N THR A 9 -40.86 13.48 2.28
CA THR A 9 -41.25 14.30 3.44
C THR A 9 -40.25 14.14 4.62
N SER A 10 -39.75 12.94 4.87
CA SER A 10 -38.94 12.64 6.06
C SER A 10 -37.44 12.64 5.80
N ALA A 11 -36.99 12.24 4.60
CA ALA A 11 -35.58 12.14 4.27
C ALA A 11 -35.03 13.36 3.50
N ASN A 12 -35.88 14.34 3.19
CA ASN A 12 -35.55 15.53 2.40
C ASN A 12 -34.77 15.20 1.10
N SER A 13 -35.01 13.98 0.57
CA SER A 13 -34.34 13.48 -0.64
C SER A 13 -35.37 13.44 -1.78
N TRP A 14 -35.31 14.46 -2.63
CA TRP A 14 -36.22 14.58 -3.78
C TRP A 14 -35.77 13.71 -4.95
N CYS A 15 -34.69 14.10 -5.58
CA CYS A 15 -34.21 13.43 -6.78
C CYS A 15 -32.93 12.61 -6.46
N PRO A 16 -32.91 11.29 -6.76
CA PRO A 16 -31.74 10.46 -6.48
C PRO A 16 -30.49 10.83 -7.29
N TYR A 17 -30.65 11.58 -8.36
CA TYR A 17 -29.56 12.02 -9.23
C TYR A 17 -28.96 13.35 -8.79
N CYS A 18 -29.73 14.25 -8.20
CA CYS A 18 -29.28 15.59 -7.82
C CYS A 18 -29.13 15.81 -6.32
N CYS A 19 -29.57 14.88 -5.47
CA CYS A 19 -29.35 14.96 -4.02
C CYS A 19 -27.86 14.91 -3.66
N TYR A 20 -27.54 15.37 -2.46
CA TYR A 20 -26.18 15.26 -1.93
C TYR A 20 -26.19 14.42 -0.62
N PRO A 21 -25.37 13.36 -0.54
CA PRO A 21 -24.59 12.77 -1.64
C PRO A 21 -25.48 12.13 -2.72
N THR A 22 -25.01 12.15 -3.97
CA THR A 22 -25.75 11.56 -5.11
C THR A 22 -25.98 10.07 -4.89
N LEU A 23 -27.21 9.61 -5.00
CA LEU A 23 -27.57 8.20 -4.80
C LEU A 23 -27.37 7.35 -6.06
N LYS A 24 -27.74 7.88 -7.22
CA LYS A 24 -27.71 7.17 -8.53
C LYS A 24 -27.06 8.04 -9.61
N LEU A 25 -26.47 7.38 -10.59
CA LEU A 25 -26.13 7.95 -11.90
C LEU A 25 -27.17 7.46 -12.91
N CYS A 26 -27.47 8.25 -13.92
CA CYS A 26 -28.36 7.82 -15.02
C CYS A 26 -27.57 7.00 -16.03
N ASP A 27 -28.28 6.23 -16.85
CA ASP A 27 -27.71 5.38 -17.90
C ASP A 27 -27.43 6.15 -19.21
N ASP A 28 -27.73 7.45 -19.24
CA ASP A 28 -27.49 8.33 -20.40
C ASP A 28 -26.03 8.83 -20.36
N ASP A 29 -25.21 8.32 -21.28
CA ASP A 29 -23.80 8.68 -21.40
C ASP A 29 -23.59 10.17 -21.76
N SER A 30 -24.59 10.82 -22.39
CA SER A 30 -24.55 12.23 -22.75
C SER A 30 -24.88 13.20 -21.59
N CYS A 31 -25.39 12.69 -20.49
CA CYS A 31 -25.77 13.50 -19.34
C CYS A 31 -24.53 14.08 -18.62
N GLU A 32 -24.22 15.35 -18.87
CA GLU A 32 -23.10 16.07 -18.27
C GLU A 32 -23.19 16.13 -16.73
N TYR A 33 -24.42 16.26 -16.19
CA TYR A 33 -24.63 16.33 -14.75
C TYR A 33 -24.17 15.05 -14.04
N CYS A 34 -24.55 13.89 -14.55
CA CYS A 34 -24.08 12.61 -14.01
C CYS A 34 -22.62 12.32 -14.36
N HIS A 35 -22.14 12.78 -15.53
CA HIS A 35 -20.73 12.69 -15.90
C HIS A 35 -19.84 13.38 -14.85
N CYS A 36 -20.15 14.62 -14.47
CA CYS A 36 -19.40 15.36 -13.45
C CYS A 36 -19.34 14.66 -12.08
N LYS A 37 -20.29 13.77 -11.77
CA LYS A 37 -20.37 13.01 -10.52
C LYS A 37 -19.80 11.61 -10.61
N SER A 38 -19.38 11.18 -11.78
CA SER A 38 -18.77 9.87 -12.03
C SER A 38 -17.25 9.94 -12.08
N LEU A 39 -16.58 8.78 -12.03
CA LEU A 39 -15.14 8.67 -12.23
C LEU A 39 -14.70 9.08 -13.65
N ALA A 40 -15.63 9.11 -14.63
CA ALA A 40 -15.33 9.55 -15.98
C ALA A 40 -14.88 11.02 -16.07
N SER A 41 -15.25 11.85 -15.09
CA SER A 41 -14.78 13.24 -15.03
C SER A 41 -13.40 13.41 -14.43
N ILE A 42 -12.74 12.32 -14.01
CA ILE A 42 -11.36 12.31 -13.52
C ILE A 42 -10.47 11.76 -14.63
N PRO A 43 -9.69 12.61 -15.36
CA PRO A 43 -8.90 12.17 -16.51
C PRO A 43 -7.97 11.01 -16.19
N LYS A 44 -7.34 11.03 -15.00
CA LYS A 44 -6.46 9.99 -14.50
C LYS A 44 -7.18 8.63 -14.34
N ALA A 45 -8.42 8.64 -13.87
CA ALA A 45 -9.22 7.41 -13.73
C ALA A 45 -9.55 6.80 -15.10
N VAL A 46 -9.88 7.62 -16.08
CA VAL A 46 -10.18 7.17 -17.45
C VAL A 46 -8.94 6.62 -18.13
N GLN A 47 -7.82 7.36 -18.07
CA GLN A 47 -6.57 7.01 -18.72
C GLN A 47 -5.99 5.68 -18.23
N HIS A 48 -6.17 5.38 -16.95
CA HIS A 48 -5.56 4.22 -16.29
C HIS A 48 -6.57 3.12 -15.92
N TRP A 49 -7.78 3.20 -16.45
CA TRP A 49 -8.82 2.21 -16.22
C TRP A 49 -8.40 0.82 -16.71
N HIS A 50 -8.55 -0.18 -15.86
CA HIS A 50 -8.17 -1.55 -16.24
C HIS A 50 -9.33 -2.28 -16.94
N LEU A 51 -9.36 -2.23 -18.27
CA LEU A 51 -10.47 -2.76 -19.10
C LEU A 51 -10.84 -4.21 -18.80
N LYS A 52 -9.84 -5.09 -18.62
CA LYS A 52 -10.12 -6.52 -18.43
C LYS A 52 -10.61 -6.86 -17.02
N LYS A 53 -10.00 -6.25 -15.98
CA LYS A 53 -10.31 -6.60 -14.58
C LYS A 53 -11.58 -5.95 -14.06
N ASN A 54 -12.02 -4.86 -14.66
CA ASN A 54 -13.30 -4.22 -14.35
C ASN A 54 -14.49 -4.82 -15.13
N GLY A 55 -14.23 -5.79 -16.01
CA GLY A 55 -15.28 -6.37 -16.85
C GLY A 55 -15.93 -5.31 -17.74
N GLU A 56 -17.25 -5.26 -17.72
CA GLU A 56 -18.03 -4.31 -18.52
C GLU A 56 -18.22 -2.93 -17.86
N LEU A 57 -17.77 -2.79 -16.59
CA LEU A 57 -17.89 -1.51 -15.87
C LEU A 57 -17.07 -0.43 -16.55
N LYS A 58 -17.66 0.73 -16.72
CA LYS A 58 -17.01 1.95 -17.25
C LYS A 58 -16.79 2.96 -16.11
N PRO A 59 -15.83 3.88 -16.23
CA PRO A 59 -15.67 4.97 -15.27
C PRO A 59 -16.94 5.81 -15.08
N ARG A 60 -17.81 5.86 -16.11
CA ARG A 60 -19.09 6.57 -16.10
C ARG A 60 -20.09 5.96 -15.11
N ASP A 61 -20.02 4.65 -14.89
CA ASP A 61 -20.97 3.92 -14.05
C ASP A 61 -20.66 4.04 -12.56
N ILE A 62 -19.46 4.52 -12.23
CA ILE A 62 -18.97 4.59 -10.85
C ILE A 62 -19.02 6.02 -10.31
N LYS A 63 -19.77 6.22 -9.23
CA LYS A 63 -19.84 7.53 -8.54
C LYS A 63 -18.51 7.88 -7.88
N LYS A 64 -18.12 9.16 -7.94
CA LYS A 64 -17.10 9.72 -7.07
C LYS A 64 -17.51 9.52 -5.60
N GLY A 65 -16.58 9.14 -4.75
CA GLY A 65 -16.86 8.98 -3.33
C GLY A 65 -17.57 7.68 -2.94
N SER A 66 -17.87 6.76 -3.89
CA SER A 66 -18.40 5.44 -3.53
C SER A 66 -17.32 4.56 -2.89
N SER A 67 -17.74 3.56 -2.12
CA SER A 67 -16.83 2.60 -1.47
C SER A 67 -16.45 1.43 -2.37
N GLY A 68 -17.01 1.35 -3.58
CA GLY A 68 -16.71 0.29 -4.54
C GLY A 68 -15.23 0.33 -4.95
N GLU A 69 -14.60 -0.84 -5.00
CA GLU A 69 -13.23 -1.00 -5.47
C GLU A 69 -13.22 -1.24 -6.97
N VAL A 70 -12.34 -0.55 -7.67
CA VAL A 70 -12.13 -0.69 -9.11
C VAL A 70 -10.65 -0.80 -9.42
N TRP A 71 -10.34 -1.50 -10.51
CA TRP A 71 -8.99 -1.79 -10.95
C TRP A 71 -8.42 -0.71 -11.84
N PHE A 72 -7.16 -0.39 -11.60
CA PHE A 72 -6.37 0.54 -12.39
C PHE A 72 -5.05 -0.07 -12.80
N LYS A 73 -4.50 0.44 -13.89
CA LYS A 73 -3.16 0.15 -14.38
C LYS A 73 -2.22 1.30 -14.07
N CYS A 74 -1.08 1.05 -13.49
CA CYS A 74 -0.11 2.11 -13.26
C CYS A 74 0.66 2.44 -14.55
N SER A 75 0.95 3.74 -14.79
CA SER A 75 1.81 4.17 -15.88
C SER A 75 3.30 4.18 -15.52
N LYS A 76 3.61 4.18 -14.22
CA LYS A 76 4.99 4.28 -13.70
C LYS A 76 5.62 2.93 -13.33
N CYS A 77 4.80 1.93 -13.07
CA CYS A 77 5.24 0.58 -12.71
C CYS A 77 4.31 -0.46 -13.34
N PRO A 78 4.71 -1.73 -13.47
CA PRO A 78 3.92 -2.76 -14.15
C PRO A 78 2.76 -3.31 -13.31
N HIS A 79 2.43 -2.67 -12.18
CA HIS A 79 1.43 -3.19 -11.27
C HIS A 79 0.02 -2.73 -11.62
N ASP A 80 -0.91 -3.68 -11.56
CA ASP A 80 -2.33 -3.42 -11.48
C ASP A 80 -2.73 -3.32 -10.00
N PHE A 81 -3.65 -2.41 -9.69
CA PHE A 81 -4.06 -2.19 -8.31
C PHE A 81 -5.53 -1.80 -8.22
N THR A 82 -6.12 -2.03 -7.05
CA THR A 82 -7.47 -1.56 -6.74
C THR A 82 -7.42 -0.29 -5.91
N LEU A 83 -8.35 0.61 -6.18
CA LEU A 83 -8.68 1.74 -5.31
C LEU A 83 -10.19 1.83 -5.14
N ARG A 84 -10.62 2.33 -4.00
CA ARG A 84 -11.98 2.80 -3.84
C ARG A 84 -12.15 4.14 -4.54
N SER A 85 -13.32 4.39 -5.12
CA SER A 85 -13.54 5.57 -5.95
C SER A 85 -13.29 6.89 -5.21
N TYR A 86 -13.55 6.96 -3.90
CA TYR A 86 -13.23 8.15 -3.09
C TYR A 86 -11.72 8.41 -2.96
N GLN A 87 -10.88 7.37 -3.01
CA GLN A 87 -9.42 7.53 -2.95
C GLN A 87 -8.86 8.14 -4.24
N VAL A 88 -9.47 7.80 -5.38
CA VAL A 88 -9.10 8.37 -6.68
C VAL A 88 -9.35 9.88 -6.70
N SER A 89 -10.46 10.32 -6.10
CA SER A 89 -10.81 11.74 -5.99
C SER A 89 -9.88 12.54 -5.06
N ASN A 90 -9.18 11.87 -4.14
CA ASN A 90 -8.27 12.47 -3.16
C ASN A 90 -6.79 12.32 -3.53
N ASP A 91 -6.47 12.20 -4.82
CA ASP A 91 -5.11 12.05 -5.36
C ASP A 91 -4.29 10.86 -4.82
N VAL A 92 -4.92 9.94 -4.11
CA VAL A 92 -4.29 8.67 -3.78
C VAL A 92 -4.18 7.84 -5.06
N TRP A 93 -2.98 7.37 -5.35
CA TRP A 93 -2.72 6.59 -6.57
C TRP A 93 -2.00 5.28 -6.26
N CYS A 94 -1.23 4.76 -7.21
CA CYS A 94 -0.63 3.45 -7.13
C CYS A 94 0.08 3.18 -5.79
N PRO A 95 -0.31 2.16 -5.02
CA PRO A 95 0.29 1.85 -3.73
C PRO A 95 1.70 1.24 -3.84
N TYR A 96 2.09 0.81 -5.05
CA TYR A 96 3.40 0.19 -5.34
C TYR A 96 4.45 1.20 -5.83
N CYS A 97 4.04 2.43 -6.11
CA CYS A 97 4.97 3.50 -6.45
C CYS A 97 5.39 4.30 -5.22
N PRO A 98 6.65 4.78 -5.17
CA PRO A 98 7.08 5.74 -4.16
C PRO A 98 6.17 6.97 -4.17
N ARG A 99 5.86 7.49 -2.99
CA ARG A 99 5.10 8.73 -2.83
C ARG A 99 6.10 9.88 -2.89
N ILE A 100 6.14 10.59 -4.00
CA ILE A 100 6.88 11.86 -4.10
C ILE A 100 6.04 12.88 -3.32
N ARG A 101 6.43 13.18 -2.10
CA ARG A 101 6.00 14.36 -1.36
C ARG A 101 7.05 15.45 -1.56
N ASP A 102 6.65 16.70 -1.48
CA ASP A 102 7.52 17.86 -1.75
C ASP A 102 8.90 17.74 -1.10
N LEU A 103 9.92 18.22 -1.84
CA LEU A 103 11.36 18.09 -1.58
C LEU A 103 11.89 18.72 -0.29
N THR A 104 11.05 19.10 0.66
CA THR A 104 11.46 19.90 1.83
C THR A 104 11.77 19.09 3.10
N GLU A 105 11.43 17.79 3.14
CA GLU A 105 11.76 16.95 4.31
C GLU A 105 12.24 15.56 3.85
N ALA A 106 13.29 15.05 4.50
CA ALA A 106 13.82 13.70 4.32
C ALA A 106 12.79 12.67 4.80
N GLN A 107 11.72 12.46 4.03
CA GLN A 107 10.68 11.49 4.32
C GLN A 107 10.90 10.23 3.49
N ASP A 108 10.56 9.10 4.08
CA ASP A 108 10.61 7.79 3.47
C ASP A 108 9.71 7.73 2.23
N ASP A 109 10.30 7.90 1.05
CA ASP A 109 9.64 7.83 -0.26
C ASP A 109 9.21 6.41 -0.63
N SER A 110 9.07 5.55 0.35
CA SER A 110 8.72 4.15 0.16
C SER A 110 7.28 3.97 -0.34
N PRO A 111 7.03 2.99 -1.20
CA PRO A 111 5.67 2.60 -1.57
C PRO A 111 4.89 2.11 -0.36
N SER A 112 3.58 2.30 -0.36
CA SER A 112 2.73 1.84 0.76
C SER A 112 2.51 0.32 0.77
N LYS A 113 2.76 -0.35 -0.37
CA LYS A 113 2.64 -1.81 -0.51
C LYS A 113 3.78 -2.37 -1.36
N LEU A 114 4.15 -3.60 -1.09
CA LEU A 114 4.97 -4.44 -1.95
C LEU A 114 4.09 -5.46 -2.67
N CYS A 115 4.43 -5.81 -3.92
CA CYS A 115 3.66 -6.79 -4.68
C CYS A 115 3.90 -8.24 -4.21
N GLY A 116 4.98 -8.48 -3.45
CA GLY A 116 5.36 -9.81 -2.98
C GLY A 116 6.05 -10.68 -4.03
N GLU A 117 6.28 -10.18 -5.23
CA GLU A 117 7.00 -10.91 -6.27
C GLU A 117 8.51 -10.76 -6.09
N ARG A 118 9.22 -11.91 -5.99
CA ARG A 118 10.68 -11.96 -5.75
C ARG A 118 11.50 -11.28 -6.86
N SER A 119 11.02 -11.32 -8.10
CA SER A 119 11.70 -10.76 -9.26
C SER A 119 11.31 -9.31 -9.59
N CYS A 120 10.42 -8.70 -8.80
CA CYS A 120 9.92 -7.37 -9.10
C CYS A 120 10.99 -6.28 -8.85
N VAL A 121 11.55 -5.75 -9.92
CA VAL A 121 12.58 -4.69 -9.86
C VAL A 121 12.09 -3.37 -9.22
N TYR A 122 10.78 -3.14 -9.20
CA TYR A 122 10.17 -1.93 -8.61
C TYR A 122 9.96 -2.06 -7.09
N CYS A 123 9.62 -3.24 -6.59
CA CYS A 123 9.35 -3.45 -5.17
C CYS A 123 10.57 -3.94 -4.40
N LEU A 124 11.48 -4.68 -5.07
CA LEU A 124 12.65 -5.27 -4.43
C LEU A 124 13.51 -4.25 -3.66
N PRO A 125 13.84 -3.05 -4.19
CA PRO A 125 14.66 -2.07 -3.48
C PRO A 125 14.07 -1.59 -2.15
N PHE A 126 12.75 -1.70 -1.97
CA PHE A 126 12.03 -1.30 -0.77
C PHE A 126 11.73 -2.46 0.17
N SER A 127 11.98 -3.68 -0.26
CA SER A 127 11.81 -4.89 0.55
C SER A 127 13.05 -5.17 1.39
N PHE A 128 12.89 -6.00 2.43
CA PHE A 128 14.02 -6.46 3.24
C PHE A 128 14.99 -7.34 2.45
N ALA A 129 14.58 -7.92 1.33
CA ALA A 129 15.46 -8.70 0.46
C ALA A 129 16.62 -7.88 -0.12
N SER A 130 16.50 -6.56 -0.20
CA SER A 130 17.60 -5.66 -0.61
C SER A 130 18.59 -5.32 0.52
N HIS A 131 18.27 -5.72 1.75
CA HIS A 131 19.11 -5.42 2.91
C HIS A 131 20.30 -6.39 2.98
N PRO A 132 21.53 -5.94 3.33
CA PRO A 132 22.73 -6.80 3.41
C PRO A 132 22.59 -8.02 4.35
N ARG A 133 21.66 -7.97 5.30
CA ARG A 133 21.38 -9.07 6.23
C ARG A 133 20.17 -9.93 5.86
N ALA A 134 19.70 -9.83 4.62
CA ALA A 134 18.60 -10.65 4.14
C ALA A 134 18.92 -12.15 4.16
N ASP A 135 20.19 -12.49 4.01
CA ASP A 135 20.76 -13.84 4.13
C ASP A 135 20.64 -14.45 5.54
N GLN A 136 20.50 -13.61 6.58
CA GLN A 136 20.29 -14.03 7.96
C GLN A 136 18.81 -14.22 8.33
N TRP A 137 17.92 -14.10 7.37
CA TRP A 137 16.50 -14.33 7.59
C TRP A 137 16.21 -15.77 8.01
N HIS A 138 15.50 -15.94 9.14
CA HIS A 138 15.25 -17.28 9.66
C HIS A 138 14.28 -18.05 8.74
N PRO A 139 14.66 -19.24 8.23
CA PRO A 139 13.92 -19.93 7.18
C PRO A 139 12.52 -20.40 7.60
N THR A 140 12.30 -20.72 8.88
CA THR A 140 11.06 -21.34 9.37
C THR A 140 10.29 -20.50 10.39
N LYS A 141 10.95 -19.68 11.22
CA LYS A 141 10.32 -18.95 12.34
C LYS A 141 9.51 -17.72 11.91
N ASN A 142 9.56 -17.33 10.64
CA ASN A 142 8.81 -16.20 10.11
C ASN A 142 7.47 -16.61 9.46
N GLU A 143 6.93 -17.78 9.81
CA GLU A 143 5.57 -18.21 9.37
C GLU A 143 5.40 -18.22 7.84
N GLY A 144 6.43 -18.63 7.10
CA GLY A 144 6.42 -18.63 5.64
C GLY A 144 6.59 -17.25 4.98
N LEU A 145 6.78 -16.20 5.79
CA LEU A 145 7.04 -14.86 5.28
C LEU A 145 8.48 -14.76 4.79
N GLU A 146 8.65 -14.27 3.56
CA GLU A 146 9.95 -14.11 2.93
C GLU A 146 10.43 -12.64 2.92
N PRO A 147 11.75 -12.37 2.86
CA PRO A 147 12.30 -11.01 2.91
C PRO A 147 11.75 -10.07 1.84
N HIS A 148 11.46 -10.57 0.65
CA HIS A 148 10.92 -9.76 -0.46
C HIS A 148 9.47 -9.32 -0.25
N GLN A 149 8.74 -9.94 0.67
CA GLN A 149 7.36 -9.62 1.02
C GLN A 149 7.24 -8.58 2.12
N VAL A 150 8.35 -8.25 2.78
CA VAL A 150 8.35 -7.35 3.94
C VAL A 150 9.11 -6.07 3.62
N HIS A 151 8.49 -4.96 3.96
CA HIS A 151 9.10 -3.64 3.78
C HIS A 151 10.33 -3.49 4.67
N ARG A 152 11.45 -2.96 4.14
CA ARG A 152 12.70 -2.79 4.90
C ARG A 152 12.54 -1.89 6.13
N CYS A 153 11.61 -0.92 6.08
CA CYS A 153 11.29 -0.02 7.20
C CYS A 153 10.04 -0.46 7.98
N SER A 154 9.67 -1.74 7.92
CA SER A 154 8.51 -2.25 8.65
C SER A 154 8.76 -2.26 10.16
N GLY A 155 7.77 -1.82 10.95
CA GLY A 155 7.77 -2.00 12.39
C GLY A 155 7.56 -3.46 12.84
N LYS A 156 7.44 -4.41 11.91
CA LYS A 156 7.23 -5.84 12.20
C LYS A 156 8.49 -6.44 12.82
N LYS A 157 8.31 -7.26 13.85
CA LYS A 157 9.38 -8.09 14.40
C LYS A 157 9.54 -9.34 13.54
N CYS A 158 10.77 -9.64 13.15
CA CYS A 158 11.11 -10.83 12.36
C CYS A 158 12.25 -11.59 13.01
N TRP A 159 12.30 -12.88 12.75
CA TRP A 159 13.33 -13.78 13.24
C TRP A 159 14.52 -13.84 12.30
N PHE A 160 15.70 -13.88 12.89
CA PHE A 160 16.97 -13.98 12.21
C PHE A 160 17.83 -15.03 12.89
N TRP A 161 18.77 -15.57 12.15
CA TRP A 161 19.83 -16.40 12.70
C TRP A 161 21.17 -15.67 12.62
N CYS A 162 22.02 -15.92 13.60
CA CYS A 162 23.33 -15.25 13.69
C CYS A 162 24.39 -16.07 12.96
N HIS A 163 25.15 -15.45 12.05
CA HIS A 163 26.28 -16.13 11.38
C HIS A 163 27.49 -16.35 12.31
N LYS A 164 27.55 -15.65 13.44
CA LYS A 164 28.69 -15.71 14.38
C LYS A 164 28.47 -16.65 15.56
N CYS A 165 27.23 -17.06 15.82
CA CYS A 165 26.86 -17.93 16.93
C CYS A 165 25.59 -18.71 16.61
N PRO A 166 25.32 -19.85 17.30
CA PRO A 166 24.18 -20.70 16.98
C PRO A 166 22.84 -20.18 17.56
N HIS A 167 22.67 -18.87 17.65
CA HIS A 167 21.47 -18.27 18.23
C HIS A 167 20.57 -17.63 17.20
N ASP A 168 19.28 -17.82 17.41
CA ASP A 168 18.22 -17.09 16.72
C ASP A 168 17.74 -15.94 17.58
N PHE A 169 17.39 -14.84 16.95
CA PHE A 169 16.89 -13.66 17.64
C PHE A 169 15.79 -12.96 16.85
N GLN A 170 15.00 -12.17 17.55
CA GLN A 170 13.91 -11.40 16.94
C GLN A 170 14.18 -9.90 17.07
N ILE A 171 14.07 -9.17 15.97
CA ILE A 171 14.29 -7.72 15.92
C ILE A 171 13.25 -7.03 15.04
N LYS A 172 12.93 -5.76 15.32
CA LYS A 172 12.14 -4.91 14.43
C LYS A 172 12.98 -4.47 13.24
N LEU A 173 12.43 -4.56 12.03
CA LEU A 173 13.17 -4.24 10.80
C LEU A 173 13.62 -2.77 10.72
N CYS A 174 12.80 -1.82 11.22
CA CYS A 174 13.18 -0.41 11.23
C CYS A 174 14.45 -0.09 12.04
N LEU A 175 14.84 -0.97 12.96
CA LEU A 175 16.07 -0.83 13.74
C LEU A 175 17.29 -1.43 13.03
N SER A 176 17.10 -2.29 12.03
CA SER A 176 18.18 -2.93 11.28
C SER A 176 18.84 -2.03 10.23
N LEU A 177 18.24 -0.87 9.94
CA LEU A 177 18.74 0.11 8.97
C LEU A 177 19.84 1.03 9.53
N VAL A 178 20.15 0.94 10.82
CA VAL A 178 21.25 1.71 11.41
C VAL A 178 22.58 1.13 10.89
N PRO A 179 23.46 1.95 10.26
CA PRO A 179 24.80 1.49 9.86
C PRO A 179 25.53 0.87 11.03
N GLU A 180 26.44 -0.06 10.78
CA GLU A 180 27.14 -0.89 11.77
C GLU A 180 27.76 -0.15 12.97
N VAL A 181 27.82 1.17 12.93
CA VAL A 181 28.47 2.02 13.96
C VAL A 181 27.61 2.21 15.23
N VAL A 182 26.30 1.90 15.21
CA VAL A 182 25.40 2.19 16.36
C VAL A 182 24.49 1.01 16.71
N LEU A 183 24.91 -0.22 16.51
CA LEU A 183 24.28 -1.31 17.24
C LEU A 183 24.88 -1.34 18.64
N ASP A 184 24.25 -0.53 19.51
CA ASP A 184 24.58 -0.52 20.95
C ASP A 184 24.54 -1.98 21.45
N TRP A 185 25.71 -2.50 21.79
CA TRP A 185 25.95 -3.85 22.29
C TRP A 185 25.05 -4.22 23.48
N LYS A 186 24.42 -3.24 24.14
CA LYS A 186 23.48 -3.44 25.24
C LYS A 186 22.21 -4.19 24.85
N LEU A 187 21.80 -4.19 23.58
CA LEU A 187 20.63 -4.95 23.10
C LEU A 187 20.98 -6.39 22.68
N LEU A 188 22.27 -6.73 22.59
CA LEU A 188 22.76 -8.08 22.24
C LEU A 188 23.36 -8.79 23.48
N SER A 189 22.91 -8.43 24.67
CA SER A 189 23.39 -9.03 25.95
C SER A 189 23.11 -10.53 26.11
N SER A 190 22.47 -11.16 25.15
CA SER A 190 22.20 -12.61 25.15
C SER A 190 23.23 -13.45 24.35
N CYS A 191 24.28 -12.86 23.78
CA CYS A 191 25.32 -13.64 23.10
C CYS A 191 26.51 -13.89 24.04
N PRO A 192 26.69 -15.11 24.60
CA PRO A 192 27.66 -15.41 25.67
C PRO A 192 29.12 -15.43 25.25
N LEU A 193 29.45 -15.35 23.95
CA LEU A 193 30.82 -15.45 23.46
C LEU A 193 31.66 -14.21 23.73
N ARG A 194 31.08 -13.04 24.09
CA ARG A 194 31.85 -11.85 24.48
C ARG A 194 32.33 -11.85 25.95
N ALA A 195 31.67 -12.62 26.81
CA ALA A 195 32.07 -12.68 28.23
C ALA A 195 33.40 -13.44 28.44
N ARG A 196 33.80 -14.31 27.52
CA ARG A 196 35.06 -15.07 27.62
C ARG A 196 36.30 -14.34 27.12
N GLN A 197 36.18 -13.25 26.34
CA GLN A 197 37.34 -12.50 25.84
C GLN A 197 37.81 -11.35 26.75
N LEU A 198 37.02 -11.01 27.78
CA LEU A 198 37.39 -9.95 28.73
C LEU A 198 38.04 -10.46 30.02
N SER A 199 38.13 -11.78 30.21
CA SER A 199 38.81 -12.38 31.39
C SER A 199 40.22 -12.85 31.15
N LEU A 200 40.85 -12.50 30.04
CA LEU A 200 42.24 -12.82 29.70
C LEU A 200 43.10 -11.58 29.41
N ARG A 201 42.87 -10.51 30.20
CA ARG A 201 43.87 -9.43 30.33
C ARG A 201 43.98 -9.01 31.78
#